data_546fe9504533d83aa7d256b7bbb69bdc
#
_entry.id   546fe9504533d83aa7d256b7bbb69bdc
#
_cell.length_a   1.000
_cell.length_b   1.000
_cell.length_c   1.000
_cell.angle_alpha   90.00
_cell.angle_beta   90.00
_cell.angle_gamma   90.00
#
_symmetry.space_group_name_H-M   'P 1'
#
loop_
_entity.id
_entity.type
_entity.pdbx_description
1 polymer ?
#
loop_
_entity_poly.entity_id
_entity_poly.type
_entity_poly.pdbx_seq_one_letter_code
_entity_poly.pdbx_strand_id
1 'polypeptide(L)'
;KITSNHVKVALTGDGGDEVFGGYNKYYMNHINNTYTNIVPAKFHKFLQDTSSFFLKTKDDDRGIKFKIRKALDSIDYNDNFYWNMISLGFKENEVNKIIINSSEGTFDYYKNNIGLNKSDSLSDLRNIDKHISLEGDMLVKVDRTSMLSSLECRAPFLNKKLWDFTNTLPEKYLINRTSKKHILKESFKDV
;
A
#
# COMPACT_ATOMS: atom_id res chain seq x y z
N LYS A 1 -18.99 12.43 -16.15
CA LYS A 1 -20.00 12.87 -17.14
C LYS A 1 -21.19 13.58 -16.49
N ILE A 2 -21.79 13.03 -15.42
CA ILE A 2 -22.90 13.71 -14.72
C ILE A 2 -22.42 15.03 -14.10
N THR A 3 -21.35 15.01 -13.34
CA THR A 3 -20.78 16.18 -12.66
C THR A 3 -20.39 17.30 -13.62
N SER A 4 -19.83 16.97 -14.78
CA SER A 4 -19.41 17.96 -15.77
C SER A 4 -20.56 18.74 -16.42
N ASN A 5 -21.80 18.28 -16.24
CA ASN A 5 -22.99 19.05 -16.65
C ASN A 5 -23.30 20.22 -15.70
N HIS A 6 -22.75 20.20 -14.48
CA HIS A 6 -23.05 21.17 -13.43
C HIS A 6 -21.85 22.05 -13.08
N VAL A 7 -20.63 21.48 -13.13
CA VAL A 7 -19.41 22.19 -12.77
C VAL A 7 -18.27 21.88 -13.73
N LYS A 8 -17.32 22.79 -13.85
CA LYS A 8 -16.09 22.60 -14.66
C LYS A 8 -14.92 22.06 -13.84
N VAL A 9 -14.94 22.31 -12.54
CA VAL A 9 -13.91 21.91 -11.59
C VAL A 9 -14.56 21.16 -10.43
N ALA A 10 -13.96 20.04 -10.02
CA ALA A 10 -14.35 19.28 -8.84
C ALA A 10 -13.14 19.06 -7.91
N LEU A 11 -13.38 19.10 -6.60
CA LEU A 11 -12.37 18.70 -5.62
C LEU A 11 -12.45 17.19 -5.38
N THR A 12 -11.29 16.55 -5.30
CA THR A 12 -11.17 15.12 -5.03
C THR A 12 -10.42 14.86 -3.73
N GLY A 13 -10.59 13.67 -3.17
CA GLY A 13 -9.90 13.21 -1.97
C GLY A 13 -8.56 12.51 -2.23
N ASP A 14 -8.06 12.52 -3.47
CA ASP A 14 -6.86 11.83 -3.85
C ASP A 14 -5.64 12.31 -3.04
N GLY A 15 -4.76 11.37 -2.71
CA GLY A 15 -3.59 11.63 -1.86
C GLY A 15 -3.87 11.64 -0.36
N GLY A 16 -5.13 11.62 0.07
CA GLY A 16 -5.47 11.65 1.49
C GLY A 16 -5.03 10.42 2.28
N ASP A 17 -4.91 9.27 1.64
CA ASP A 17 -4.40 8.04 2.26
C ASP A 17 -2.87 8.06 2.37
N GLU A 18 -2.20 8.53 1.36
CA GLU A 18 -0.74 8.66 1.33
C GLU A 18 -0.26 9.74 2.30
N VAL A 19 -0.94 10.89 2.31
CA VAL A 19 -0.55 12.03 3.16
C VAL A 19 -0.79 11.74 4.64
N PHE A 20 -1.89 11.07 4.99
CA PHE A 20 -2.31 10.89 6.38
C PHE A 20 -2.27 9.43 6.88
N GLY A 21 -1.71 8.50 6.13
CA GLY A 21 -1.57 7.10 6.55
C GLY A 21 -2.91 6.36 6.60
N GLY A 22 -3.68 6.38 5.51
CA GLY A 22 -5.03 5.82 5.47
C GLY A 22 -5.11 4.32 5.15
N TYR A 23 -4.11 3.73 4.53
CA TYR A 23 -4.16 2.36 4.04
C TYR A 23 -3.96 1.30 5.12
N ASN A 24 -4.71 0.21 5.02
CA ASN A 24 -4.53 -0.96 5.88
C ASN A 24 -3.16 -1.63 5.69
N LYS A 25 -2.58 -1.52 4.51
CA LYS A 25 -1.28 -2.13 4.18
C LYS A 25 -0.14 -1.59 5.06
N TYR A 26 -0.23 -0.36 5.56
CA TYR A 26 0.74 0.18 6.52
C TYR A 26 0.73 -0.59 7.85
N TYR A 27 -0.45 -0.95 8.34
CA TYR A 27 -0.58 -1.82 9.50
C TYR A 27 -0.03 -3.22 9.25
N MET A 28 -0.32 -3.76 8.07
CA MET A 28 0.14 -5.11 7.73
C MET A 28 1.66 -5.19 7.68
N ASN A 29 2.34 -4.15 7.19
CA ASN A 29 3.80 -4.08 7.23
C ASN A 29 4.34 -4.07 8.67
N HIS A 30 3.73 -3.28 9.55
CA HIS A 30 4.10 -3.26 10.96
C HIS A 30 3.89 -4.63 11.64
N ILE A 31 2.81 -5.32 11.32
CA ILE A 31 2.53 -6.69 11.80
C ILE A 31 3.60 -7.65 11.28
N ASN A 32 3.95 -7.59 9.99
CA ASN A 32 4.99 -8.42 9.42
C ASN A 32 6.33 -8.22 10.16
N ASN A 33 6.77 -6.97 10.30
CA ASN A 33 8.03 -6.65 10.96
C ASN A 33 8.03 -7.11 12.43
N THR A 34 6.93 -6.93 13.15
CA THR A 34 6.80 -7.43 14.51
C THR A 34 6.86 -8.96 14.57
N TYR A 35 6.15 -9.63 13.66
CA TYR A 35 6.13 -11.08 13.58
C TYR A 35 7.51 -11.66 13.26
N THR A 36 8.19 -11.15 12.24
CA THR A 36 9.50 -11.65 11.80
C THR A 36 10.60 -11.42 12.84
N ASN A 37 10.48 -10.39 13.66
CA ASN A 37 11.39 -10.14 14.79
C ASN A 37 11.21 -11.12 15.95
N ILE A 38 10.01 -11.70 16.11
CA ILE A 38 9.68 -12.62 17.22
C ILE A 38 9.80 -14.08 16.78
N VAL A 39 9.31 -14.39 15.58
CA VAL A 39 9.21 -15.78 15.07
C VAL A 39 10.36 -16.07 14.11
N PRO A 40 11.23 -17.02 14.38
CA PRO A 40 12.29 -17.42 13.47
C PRO A 40 11.75 -18.00 12.16
N ALA A 41 12.41 -17.72 11.03
CA ALA A 41 12.01 -18.17 9.70
C ALA A 41 11.80 -19.70 9.59
N LYS A 42 12.63 -20.49 10.28
CA LYS A 42 12.50 -21.96 10.32
C LYS A 42 11.19 -22.41 10.95
N PHE A 43 10.78 -21.74 12.04
CA PHE A 43 9.53 -22.04 12.72
C PHE A 43 8.32 -21.59 11.89
N HIS A 44 8.43 -20.44 11.25
CA HIS A 44 7.41 -19.96 10.32
C HIS A 44 7.18 -20.95 9.16
N LYS A 45 8.25 -21.47 8.55
CA LYS A 45 8.15 -22.48 7.51
C LYS A 45 7.43 -23.74 7.98
N PHE A 46 7.75 -24.22 9.19
CA PHE A 46 7.03 -25.34 9.81
C PHE A 46 5.52 -25.02 9.97
N LEU A 47 5.17 -23.81 10.40
CA LEU A 47 3.78 -23.37 10.48
C LEU A 47 3.09 -23.34 9.13
N GLN A 48 3.77 -22.84 8.08
CA GLN A 48 3.24 -22.83 6.71
C GLN A 48 2.96 -24.26 6.20
N ASP A 49 3.94 -25.15 6.32
CA ASP A 49 3.83 -26.54 5.86
C ASP A 49 2.68 -27.26 6.60
N THR A 50 2.57 -27.08 7.92
CA THR A 50 1.52 -27.66 8.73
C THR A 50 0.15 -27.04 8.40
N SER A 51 0.07 -25.73 8.24
CA SER A 51 -1.17 -25.03 7.91
C SER A 51 -1.71 -25.44 6.53
N SER A 52 -0.84 -25.70 5.57
CA SER A 52 -1.24 -26.17 4.24
C SER A 52 -1.96 -27.51 4.28
N PHE A 53 -1.61 -28.37 5.24
CA PHE A 53 -2.27 -29.67 5.44
C PHE A 53 -3.65 -29.53 6.13
N PHE A 54 -3.74 -28.70 7.20
CA PHE A 54 -4.98 -28.58 7.99
C PHE A 54 -5.96 -27.53 7.46
N LEU A 55 -5.47 -26.52 6.72
CA LEU A 55 -6.27 -25.44 6.19
C LEU A 55 -6.59 -25.63 4.69
N LYS A 56 -6.74 -26.88 4.23
CA LYS A 56 -7.23 -27.14 2.86
C LYS A 56 -8.58 -26.46 2.70
N THR A 57 -8.63 -25.46 1.83
CA THR A 57 -9.88 -24.82 1.42
C THR A 57 -10.43 -25.60 0.22
N LYS A 58 -11.72 -25.88 0.24
CA LYS A 58 -12.46 -26.21 -0.98
C LYS A 58 -12.41 -24.98 -1.89
N ASP A 59 -12.60 -25.16 -3.20
CA ASP A 59 -12.45 -24.19 -4.30
C ASP A 59 -13.03 -22.77 -4.14
N ASP A 60 -13.51 -22.44 -2.96
CA ASP A 60 -14.26 -21.22 -2.66
C ASP A 60 -13.38 -20.17 -1.97
N ASP A 61 -12.20 -19.90 -2.39
CA ASP A 61 -11.21 -18.87 -1.91
C ASP A 61 -11.75 -17.81 -0.90
N ARG A 62 -12.70 -18.19 -0.06
CA ARG A 62 -13.44 -17.38 0.90
C ARG A 62 -13.43 -18.04 2.28
N GLY A 63 -13.45 -17.23 3.32
CA GLY A 63 -13.55 -17.69 4.69
C GLY A 63 -12.30 -17.46 5.52
N ILE A 64 -12.41 -17.73 6.83
CA ILE A 64 -11.36 -17.46 7.81
C ILE A 64 -10.09 -18.30 7.52
N LYS A 65 -10.27 -19.57 7.15
CA LYS A 65 -9.15 -20.49 6.85
C LYS A 65 -8.30 -19.96 5.69
N PHE A 66 -8.95 -19.49 4.61
CA PHE A 66 -8.28 -18.86 3.49
C PHE A 66 -7.51 -17.60 3.90
N LYS A 67 -8.14 -16.72 4.70
CA LYS A 67 -7.50 -15.50 5.18
C LYS A 67 -6.27 -15.77 6.05
N ILE A 68 -6.36 -16.78 6.95
CA ILE A 68 -5.22 -17.18 7.80
C ILE A 68 -4.09 -17.72 6.92
N ARG A 69 -4.40 -18.62 5.99
CA ARG A 69 -3.40 -19.17 5.08
C ARG A 69 -2.75 -18.07 4.24
N LYS A 70 -3.55 -17.19 3.64
CA LYS A 70 -3.04 -16.06 2.85
C LYS A 70 -2.17 -15.12 3.69
N ALA A 71 -2.54 -14.88 4.94
CA ALA A 71 -1.73 -14.08 5.86
C ALA A 71 -0.38 -14.75 6.16
N LEU A 72 -0.37 -16.06 6.45
CA LEU A 72 0.87 -16.80 6.66
C LEU A 72 1.74 -16.82 5.39
N ASP A 73 1.14 -17.08 4.23
CA ASP A 73 1.86 -17.13 2.96
C ASP A 73 2.41 -15.75 2.52
N SER A 74 1.89 -14.66 3.07
CA SER A 74 2.34 -13.31 2.78
C SER A 74 3.50 -12.83 3.63
N ILE A 75 3.80 -13.48 4.78
CA ILE A 75 4.92 -13.10 5.64
C ILE A 75 6.24 -13.20 4.87
N ASP A 76 7.05 -12.16 4.97
CA ASP A 76 8.32 -12.06 4.27
C ASP A 76 9.44 -11.66 5.26
N TYR A 77 10.56 -12.37 5.19
CA TYR A 77 11.76 -12.17 6.03
C TYR A 77 12.86 -11.38 5.30
N ASN A 78 12.63 -10.98 4.04
CA ASN A 78 13.64 -10.38 3.16
C ASN A 78 13.33 -8.90 2.84
N ASP A 79 12.58 -8.22 3.69
CA ASP A 79 12.16 -6.82 3.53
C ASP A 79 11.37 -6.50 2.25
N ASN A 80 10.88 -7.54 1.56
CA ASN A 80 10.05 -7.39 0.36
C ASN A 80 8.56 -7.44 0.65
N PHE A 81 8.14 -7.57 1.92
CA PHE A 81 6.73 -7.69 2.28
C PHE A 81 5.87 -6.59 1.66
N TYR A 82 6.29 -5.33 1.82
CA TYR A 82 5.53 -4.21 1.31
C TYR A 82 5.50 -4.18 -0.23
N TRP A 83 6.61 -4.46 -0.86
CA TRP A 83 6.72 -4.56 -2.32
C TRP A 83 5.81 -5.65 -2.89
N ASN A 84 5.80 -6.81 -2.26
CA ASN A 84 4.90 -7.91 -2.63
C ASN A 84 3.42 -7.55 -2.41
N MET A 85 3.11 -6.71 -1.43
CA MET A 85 1.73 -6.27 -1.14
C MET A 85 1.21 -5.25 -2.14
N ILE A 86 2.06 -4.36 -2.66
CA ILE A 86 1.67 -3.37 -3.66
C ILE A 86 1.71 -3.93 -5.09
N SER A 87 2.40 -5.03 -5.33
CA SER A 87 2.32 -5.73 -6.61
C SER A 87 0.94 -6.40 -6.73
N LEU A 88 0.14 -5.90 -7.63
CA LEU A 88 -1.27 -6.29 -7.78
C LEU A 88 -1.49 -7.67 -8.43
N GLY A 89 -0.47 -8.50 -8.55
CA GLY A 89 -0.59 -9.79 -9.23
C GLY A 89 0.45 -10.77 -8.78
N PHE A 90 1.58 -10.79 -9.43
CA PHE A 90 2.61 -11.79 -9.24
C PHE A 90 3.70 -11.30 -8.29
N LYS A 91 4.17 -12.19 -7.43
CA LYS A 91 5.38 -11.96 -6.64
C LYS A 91 6.59 -11.95 -7.58
N GLU A 92 7.66 -11.27 -7.20
CA GLU A 92 8.88 -11.15 -8.00
C GLU A 92 9.43 -12.51 -8.45
N ASN A 93 9.42 -13.50 -7.56
CA ASN A 93 9.85 -14.87 -7.87
C ASN A 93 8.93 -15.58 -8.88
N GLU A 94 7.69 -15.18 -9.01
CA GLU A 94 6.74 -15.70 -10.00
C GLU A 94 6.93 -15.01 -11.35
N VAL A 95 7.16 -13.69 -11.33
CA VAL A 95 7.50 -12.90 -12.53
C VAL A 95 8.77 -13.45 -13.18
N ASN A 96 9.81 -13.69 -12.39
CA ASN A 96 11.10 -14.24 -12.87
C ASN A 96 11.01 -15.64 -13.48
N LYS A 97 9.94 -16.39 -13.20
CA LYS A 97 9.66 -17.68 -13.87
C LYS A 97 8.99 -17.52 -15.24
N ILE A 98 8.33 -16.40 -15.46
CA ILE A 98 7.55 -16.15 -16.69
C ILE A 98 8.38 -15.34 -17.69
N ILE A 99 9.16 -14.39 -17.20
CA ILE A 99 9.98 -13.51 -18.05
C ILE A 99 11.36 -14.16 -18.24
N ILE A 100 11.64 -14.57 -19.46
CA ILE A 100 12.94 -15.07 -19.89
C ILE A 100 13.85 -13.85 -20.11
N ASN A 101 14.99 -13.77 -19.39
CA ASN A 101 15.99 -12.67 -19.49
C ASN A 101 15.65 -11.35 -18.78
N SER A 102 14.94 -11.34 -17.67
CA SER A 102 14.95 -10.14 -16.82
C SER A 102 16.29 -10.05 -16.06
N SER A 103 17.12 -9.08 -16.40
CA SER A 103 18.39 -8.84 -15.71
C SER A 103 18.20 -8.07 -14.38
N GLU A 104 17.06 -7.46 -14.19
CA GLU A 104 16.71 -6.70 -12.97
C GLU A 104 15.35 -7.15 -12.43
N GLY A 105 15.21 -7.19 -11.11
CA GLY A 105 13.92 -7.42 -10.47
C GLY A 105 12.94 -6.29 -10.77
N THR A 106 11.66 -6.60 -10.79
CA THR A 106 10.60 -5.63 -11.14
C THR A 106 10.65 -4.37 -10.29
N PHE A 107 11.09 -4.50 -9.03
CA PHE A 107 11.17 -3.37 -8.10
C PHE A 107 12.55 -2.72 -8.03
N ASP A 108 13.58 -3.33 -8.59
CA ASP A 108 14.96 -2.81 -8.52
C ASP A 108 15.09 -1.46 -9.23
N TYR A 109 14.33 -1.26 -10.31
CA TYR A 109 14.23 0.04 -10.95
C TYR A 109 13.80 1.14 -9.96
N TYR A 110 12.73 0.92 -9.20
CA TYR A 110 12.23 1.89 -8.23
C TYR A 110 13.19 2.07 -7.05
N LYS A 111 13.73 0.97 -6.54
CA LYS A 111 14.70 1.00 -5.44
C LYS A 111 15.95 1.77 -5.83
N ASN A 112 16.51 1.50 -6.98
CA ASN A 112 17.81 2.05 -7.41
C ASN A 112 17.68 3.46 -7.99
N ASN A 113 16.64 3.74 -8.78
CA ASN A 113 16.53 5.02 -9.49
C ASN A 113 15.76 6.10 -8.70
N ILE A 114 14.87 5.71 -7.80
CA ILE A 114 14.05 6.64 -7.01
C ILE A 114 14.49 6.66 -5.54
N GLY A 115 15.46 5.82 -5.16
CA GLY A 115 15.99 5.77 -3.80
C GLY A 115 15.00 5.18 -2.77
N LEU A 116 14.06 4.35 -3.21
CA LEU A 116 13.04 3.73 -2.36
C LEU A 116 13.56 2.42 -1.73
N ASN A 117 14.76 2.44 -1.17
CA ASN A 117 15.44 1.24 -0.67
C ASN A 117 14.90 0.76 0.69
N LYS A 118 14.16 1.61 1.40
CA LYS A 118 13.67 1.31 2.76
C LYS A 118 12.16 1.19 2.79
N SER A 119 11.66 0.26 3.57
CA SER A 119 10.23 0.06 3.85
C SER A 119 9.98 -0.16 5.36
N ASP A 120 10.83 0.43 6.21
CA ASP A 120 10.82 0.20 7.66
C ASP A 120 9.86 1.13 8.39
N SER A 121 9.83 2.40 8.00
CA SER A 121 8.98 3.43 8.62
C SER A 121 7.71 3.69 7.83
N LEU A 122 6.70 4.24 8.48
CA LEU A 122 5.48 4.71 7.81
C LEU A 122 5.81 5.77 6.74
N SER A 123 6.82 6.60 6.98
CA SER A 123 7.27 7.59 6.00
C SER A 123 7.79 6.95 4.72
N ASP A 124 8.58 5.87 4.84
CA ASP A 124 9.10 5.13 3.69
C ASP A 124 7.95 4.51 2.89
N LEU A 125 6.99 3.87 3.58
CA LEU A 125 5.83 3.25 2.92
C LEU A 125 4.97 4.27 2.18
N ARG A 126 4.73 5.44 2.80
CA ARG A 126 4.00 6.54 2.18
C ARG A 126 4.73 7.08 0.94
N ASN A 127 6.07 7.14 1.02
CA ASN A 127 6.88 7.61 -0.10
C ASN A 127 6.87 6.61 -1.26
N ILE A 128 6.91 5.31 -0.98
CA ILE A 128 6.73 4.25 -2.00
C ILE A 128 5.36 4.41 -2.68
N ASP A 129 4.30 4.54 -1.90
CA ASP A 129 2.95 4.70 -2.47
C ASP A 129 2.78 5.97 -3.28
N LYS A 130 3.41 7.06 -2.85
CA LYS A 130 3.40 8.31 -3.59
C LYS A 130 3.90 8.13 -5.02
N HIS A 131 5.02 7.44 -5.19
CA HIS A 131 5.66 7.31 -6.50
C HIS A 131 5.05 6.18 -7.35
N ILE A 132 4.56 5.12 -6.73
CA ILE A 132 4.07 3.96 -7.47
C ILE A 132 2.55 4.00 -7.61
N SER A 133 1.82 3.98 -6.49
CA SER A 133 0.36 3.85 -6.51
C SER A 133 -0.33 5.17 -6.86
N LEU A 134 0.10 6.27 -6.24
CA LEU A 134 -0.55 7.56 -6.43
C LEU A 134 -0.19 8.19 -7.79
N GLU A 135 1.10 8.41 -8.03
CA GLU A 135 1.57 9.06 -9.25
C GLU A 135 1.43 8.17 -10.49
N GLY A 136 1.79 6.89 -10.37
CA GLY A 136 1.83 5.96 -11.50
C GLY A 136 0.46 5.39 -11.92
N ASP A 137 -0.51 5.31 -11.01
CA ASP A 137 -1.84 4.73 -11.29
C ASP A 137 -2.98 5.71 -11.00
N MET A 138 -3.17 6.11 -9.75
CA MET A 138 -4.40 6.82 -9.35
C MET A 138 -4.56 8.17 -10.02
N LEU A 139 -3.52 9.01 -10.03
CA LEU A 139 -3.60 10.35 -10.63
C LEU A 139 -3.74 10.28 -12.15
N VAL A 140 -3.03 9.36 -12.79
CA VAL A 140 -3.16 9.13 -14.25
C VAL A 140 -4.57 8.70 -14.61
N LYS A 141 -5.16 7.81 -13.83
CA LYS A 141 -6.54 7.34 -14.02
C LYS A 141 -7.54 8.47 -13.83
N VAL A 142 -7.44 9.21 -12.72
CA VAL A 142 -8.36 10.33 -12.41
C VAL A 142 -8.28 11.39 -13.48
N ASP A 143 -7.08 11.82 -13.87
CA ASP A 143 -6.88 12.84 -14.90
C ASP A 143 -7.49 12.40 -16.24
N ARG A 144 -7.11 11.25 -16.75
CA ARG A 144 -7.61 10.76 -18.05
C ARG A 144 -9.12 10.58 -18.07
N THR A 145 -9.69 10.00 -17.01
CA THR A 145 -11.14 9.72 -16.98
C THR A 145 -11.98 10.97 -16.78
N SER A 146 -11.53 11.93 -16.00
CA SER A 146 -12.23 13.20 -15.79
C SER A 146 -12.16 14.08 -17.03
N MET A 147 -11.01 14.13 -17.67
CA MET A 147 -10.79 14.91 -18.89
C MET A 147 -11.59 14.38 -20.10
N LEU A 148 -11.90 13.08 -20.15
CA LEU A 148 -12.85 12.54 -21.14
C LEU A 148 -14.24 13.19 -21.07
N SER A 149 -14.57 13.83 -19.96
CA SER A 149 -15.81 14.56 -19.75
C SER A 149 -15.59 16.06 -19.56
N SER A 150 -14.42 16.59 -19.90
CA SER A 150 -14.03 18.00 -19.73
C SER A 150 -14.25 18.51 -18.30
N LEU A 151 -13.93 17.66 -17.29
CA LEU A 151 -14.01 17.98 -15.88
C LEU A 151 -12.58 18.04 -15.31
N GLU A 152 -12.20 19.20 -14.79
CA GLU A 152 -10.92 19.35 -14.07
C GLU A 152 -11.07 18.84 -12.64
N CYS A 153 -10.25 17.88 -12.24
CA CYS A 153 -10.17 17.39 -10.87
C CYS A 153 -8.97 18.00 -10.15
N ARG A 154 -9.20 18.55 -8.95
CA ARG A 154 -8.14 19.09 -8.07
C ARG A 154 -8.11 18.35 -6.77
N ALA A 155 -6.91 17.93 -6.35
CA ALA A 155 -6.66 17.17 -5.13
C ALA A 155 -5.96 18.05 -4.08
N PRO A 156 -6.68 18.70 -3.16
CA PRO A 156 -6.10 19.60 -2.15
C PRO A 156 -5.10 18.90 -1.23
N PHE A 157 -5.26 17.61 -0.96
CA PHE A 157 -4.34 16.83 -0.14
C PHE A 157 -2.95 16.67 -0.77
N LEU A 158 -2.81 16.87 -2.08
CA LEU A 158 -1.51 16.82 -2.76
C LEU A 158 -0.73 18.13 -2.69
N ASN A 159 -1.18 19.09 -1.89
CA ASN A 159 -0.42 20.32 -1.66
C ASN A 159 0.93 20.01 -1.02
N LYS A 160 2.03 20.50 -1.64
CA LYS A 160 3.39 20.24 -1.17
C LYS A 160 3.60 20.62 0.30
N LYS A 161 3.09 21.79 0.74
CA LYS A 161 3.25 22.25 2.13
C LYS A 161 2.57 21.29 3.13
N LEU A 162 1.41 20.73 2.73
CA LEU A 162 0.71 19.75 3.55
C LEU A 162 1.49 18.45 3.65
N TRP A 163 2.05 17.99 2.53
CA TRP A 163 2.92 16.81 2.50
C TRP A 163 4.15 17.00 3.38
N ASP A 164 4.87 18.11 3.20
CA ASP A 164 6.06 18.44 3.99
C ASP A 164 5.71 18.49 5.49
N PHE A 165 4.61 19.12 5.84
CA PHE A 165 4.13 19.17 7.23
C PHE A 165 3.85 17.75 7.79
N THR A 166 3.11 16.92 7.07
CA THR A 166 2.78 15.59 7.58
C THR A 166 3.99 14.67 7.70
N ASN A 167 5.06 14.92 6.95
CA ASN A 167 6.33 14.20 7.08
C ASN A 167 7.10 14.59 8.37
N THR A 168 6.82 15.74 8.97
CA THR A 168 7.41 16.13 10.27
C THR A 168 6.66 15.54 11.46
N LEU A 169 5.46 15.01 11.25
CA LEU A 169 4.63 14.48 12.33
C LEU A 169 5.12 13.10 12.78
N PRO A 170 5.17 12.85 14.10
CA PRO A 170 5.30 11.50 14.63
C PRO A 170 4.19 10.59 14.10
N GLU A 171 4.52 9.36 13.76
CA GLU A 171 3.61 8.38 13.16
C GLU A 171 2.28 8.22 13.90
N LYS A 172 2.29 8.31 15.24
CA LYS A 172 1.09 8.19 16.08
C LYS A 172 -0.02 9.21 15.77
N TYR A 173 0.33 10.35 15.15
CA TYR A 173 -0.65 11.35 14.70
C TYR A 173 -1.26 11.00 13.34
N LEU A 174 -0.59 10.23 12.54
CA LEU A 174 -1.07 9.76 11.25
C LEU A 174 -1.88 8.48 11.42
N ILE A 175 -1.27 7.49 12.08
CA ILE A 175 -1.86 6.18 12.31
C ILE A 175 -1.59 5.73 13.75
N ASN A 176 -2.61 5.25 14.42
CA ASN A 176 -2.50 4.67 15.75
C ASN A 176 -3.28 3.34 15.82
N ARG A 177 -3.26 2.67 16.97
CA ARG A 177 -3.90 1.35 17.13
C ARG A 177 -5.39 1.33 16.81
N THR A 178 -6.08 2.44 16.93
CA THR A 178 -7.55 2.53 16.81
C THR A 178 -8.02 3.31 15.59
N SER A 179 -7.16 4.14 15.00
CA SER A 179 -7.56 5.07 13.93
C SER A 179 -6.44 5.28 12.91
N LYS A 180 -6.85 5.28 11.65
CA LYS A 180 -6.07 5.75 10.50
C LYS A 180 -6.48 7.17 10.15
N LYS A 181 -5.59 7.96 9.53
CA LYS A 181 -5.81 9.39 9.28
C LYS A 181 -6.17 10.12 10.58
N HIS A 182 -5.52 9.77 11.69
CA HIS A 182 -5.95 10.18 13.03
C HIS A 182 -6.06 11.70 13.15
N ILE A 183 -4.99 12.43 12.85
CA ILE A 183 -4.99 13.90 12.95
C ILE A 183 -6.05 14.53 12.04
N LEU A 184 -6.24 14.00 10.83
CA LEU A 184 -7.25 14.51 9.91
C LEU A 184 -8.65 14.37 10.52
N LYS A 185 -8.97 13.20 11.06
CA LYS A 185 -10.27 12.96 11.69
C LYS A 185 -10.50 13.81 12.92
N GLU A 186 -9.48 13.98 13.76
CA GLU A 186 -9.58 14.83 14.94
C GLU A 186 -9.75 16.31 14.57
N SER A 187 -9.09 16.78 13.50
CA SER A 187 -9.22 18.15 13.01
C SER A 187 -10.62 18.50 12.49
N PHE A 188 -11.41 17.52 12.07
CA PHE A 188 -12.75 17.70 11.51
C PHE A 188 -13.84 17.03 12.37
N LYS A 189 -13.56 16.79 13.65
CA LYS A 189 -14.48 16.06 14.54
C LYS A 189 -15.76 16.84 14.84
N ASP A 190 -15.67 18.16 14.82
CA ASP A 190 -16.76 19.06 15.17
C ASP A 190 -17.37 19.74 13.93
N VAL A 191 -17.02 19.27 12.71
CA VAL A 191 -17.54 19.72 11.42
C VAL A 191 -18.45 18.68 10.83
#